data_e31cf49a8404a2d9478b0ee6f4cd6378
#
_entry.id   e31cf49a8404a2d9478b0ee6f4cd6378
#
_cell.length_a   1.000
_cell.length_b   1.000
_cell.length_c   1.000
_cell.angle_alpha   90.00
_cell.angle_beta   90.00
_cell.angle_gamma   90.00
#
_symmetry.space_group_name_H-M   'P 1'
#
loop_
_entity.id
_entity.type
_entity.pdbx_description
1 polymer ?
#
loop_
_entity_poly.entity_id
_entity_poly.type
_entity_poly.pdbx_seq_one_letter_code
_entity_poly.pdbx_strand_id
1 'polypeptide(L)'
;MPRTAPGTAAKRTLVWLGVLLALLATLLGAGSYWSNASWSPRLALDLEGGTQMILAPRAQGGGEITPEQLDQAVEIIRQRVDGSGVAEAEISTQSGQNVIVSLPGTPDAETRELIQASAQMEFRPVLFGGPGQAPAAETPTPEDQLPAPTAEPTNASDPNWITPEIFQEFEATNCLDPAALEPPEEPAPADQPMVACEPDSQGKYILGPVEVPGTDIDSASYGLQTGSQGQSLNSWAVNIDFNDEGTRTFREVTERLFAIDQGDPRNQFAIVLDGRIVSAPTTNAVIPDGNPSISGNFTEESAAALAEQLKYGALPISFEIQSEQQISATLGADQLRLGLIAGLIGLVLVAVYSLFQYRLLGLVTIASLVVAGLLTYLAICILGWTENYRLSLAGVAGLIVAIGQTADSFIVYFERIRDELRDGRGMISAVENGWRRAKRTVLASKAVNLLAALVLYFVAVGNVRGFAFTLGLTAIADLIVVFLFTHPVLRLLARTKFFGEGHAWSGLDPKRLGVTPLYRGAGRIRKPADTLPVPARARNKAAAGEAERRLTIAERRIAEQQKAMAGRGRNPENEESK
;
A
#
# COMPACT_ATOMS: atom_id res chain seq x y z
N MET A 1 -44.39 10.01 18.81
CA MET A 1 -43.27 9.28 19.46
C MET A 1 -43.02 9.92 20.83
N PRO A 2 -43.03 9.18 21.94
CA PRO A 2 -42.78 9.74 23.27
C PRO A 2 -41.37 10.34 23.33
N ARG A 3 -41.26 11.62 23.66
CA ARG A 3 -39.97 12.29 23.90
C ARG A 3 -39.32 11.66 25.13
N THR A 4 -38.37 10.73 24.91
CA THR A 4 -37.56 10.17 26.00
C THR A 4 -36.89 11.30 26.77
N ALA A 5 -36.90 11.21 28.11
CA ALA A 5 -36.29 12.22 29.00
C ALA A 5 -34.82 12.43 28.58
N PRO A 6 -34.34 13.66 28.42
CA PRO A 6 -33.03 13.95 27.81
C PRO A 6 -31.81 13.30 28.52
N GLY A 7 -31.93 12.82 29.77
CA GLY A 7 -30.90 12.05 30.48
C GLY A 7 -30.82 10.58 30.07
N THR A 8 -31.96 9.97 29.74
CA THR A 8 -32.04 8.59 29.26
C THR A 8 -31.43 8.46 27.87
N ALA A 9 -31.59 9.49 27.00
CA ALA A 9 -30.97 9.52 25.69
C ALA A 9 -29.42 9.57 25.77
N ALA A 10 -28.85 10.38 26.66
CA ALA A 10 -27.40 10.45 26.88
C ALA A 10 -26.81 9.13 27.42
N LYS A 11 -27.49 8.48 28.36
CA LYS A 11 -27.08 7.15 28.85
C LYS A 11 -27.13 6.10 27.74
N ARG A 12 -28.16 6.13 26.90
CA ARG A 12 -28.32 5.20 25.77
C ARG A 12 -27.18 5.34 24.74
N THR A 13 -26.74 6.57 24.43
CA THR A 13 -25.62 6.78 23.52
C THR A 13 -24.30 6.27 24.09
N LEU A 14 -24.05 6.45 25.39
CA LEU A 14 -22.87 5.87 26.06
C LEU A 14 -22.90 4.32 26.07
N VAL A 15 -24.09 3.73 26.27
CA VAL A 15 -24.25 2.27 26.16
C VAL A 15 -23.92 1.80 24.75
N TRP A 16 -24.38 2.52 23.72
CA TRP A 16 -24.03 2.17 22.33
C TRP A 16 -22.52 2.23 22.04
N LEU A 17 -21.81 3.22 22.60
CA LEU A 17 -20.36 3.27 22.52
C LEU A 17 -19.71 2.08 23.24
N GLY A 18 -20.20 1.75 24.46
CA GLY A 18 -19.74 0.56 25.19
C GLY A 18 -19.97 -0.74 24.39
N VAL A 19 -21.13 -0.88 23.76
CA VAL A 19 -21.44 -2.02 22.88
C VAL A 19 -20.51 -2.05 21.68
N LEU A 20 -20.23 -0.90 21.04
CA LEU A 20 -19.28 -0.83 19.92
C LEU A 20 -17.88 -1.29 20.33
N LEU A 21 -17.35 -0.76 21.44
CA LEU A 21 -16.03 -1.16 21.95
C LEU A 21 -15.98 -2.63 22.34
N ALA A 22 -17.04 -3.14 23.01
CA ALA A 22 -17.15 -4.54 23.36
C ALA A 22 -17.23 -5.44 22.12
N LEU A 23 -17.97 -5.01 21.09
CA LEU A 23 -18.07 -5.75 19.82
C LEU A 23 -16.71 -5.82 19.11
N LEU A 24 -15.97 -4.71 19.02
CA LEU A 24 -14.63 -4.69 18.43
C LEU A 24 -13.66 -5.57 19.23
N ALA A 25 -13.70 -5.49 20.57
CA ALA A 25 -12.85 -6.31 21.42
C ALA A 25 -13.21 -7.82 21.35
N THR A 26 -14.50 -8.17 21.28
CA THR A 26 -14.95 -9.56 21.14
C THR A 26 -14.64 -10.09 19.74
N LEU A 27 -14.75 -9.29 18.69
CA LEU A 27 -14.35 -9.66 17.34
C LEU A 27 -12.86 -10.01 17.29
N LEU A 28 -12.00 -9.14 17.87
CA LEU A 28 -10.56 -9.38 17.94
C LEU A 28 -10.24 -10.60 18.82
N GLY A 29 -10.89 -10.77 19.95
CA GLY A 29 -10.73 -11.92 20.84
C GLY A 29 -11.19 -13.24 20.19
N ALA A 30 -12.30 -13.24 19.47
CA ALA A 30 -12.74 -14.38 18.69
C ALA A 30 -11.75 -14.71 17.55
N GLY A 31 -11.29 -13.68 16.84
CA GLY A 31 -10.25 -13.83 15.80
C GLY A 31 -8.95 -14.40 16.36
N SER A 32 -8.52 -14.01 17.56
CA SER A 32 -7.30 -14.54 18.19
C SER A 32 -7.45 -15.98 18.68
N TYR A 33 -8.70 -16.46 18.94
CA TYR A 33 -8.96 -17.83 19.36
C TYR A 33 -9.16 -18.81 18.19
N TRP A 34 -9.86 -18.37 17.12
CA TRP A 34 -10.20 -19.23 15.97
C TRP A 34 -9.36 -18.95 14.71
N SER A 35 -8.53 -17.91 14.73
CA SER A 35 -7.72 -17.49 13.57
C SER A 35 -6.45 -16.76 14.05
N ASN A 36 -5.65 -16.26 13.12
CA ASN A 36 -4.35 -15.61 13.39
C ASN A 36 -4.45 -14.13 13.77
N ALA A 37 -5.55 -13.67 14.40
CA ALA A 37 -5.65 -12.30 14.86
C ALA A 37 -4.78 -12.08 16.11
N SER A 38 -4.06 -10.96 16.16
CA SER A 38 -3.21 -10.56 17.28
C SER A 38 -3.77 -9.33 17.98
N TRP A 39 -3.60 -9.28 19.32
CA TRP A 39 -3.87 -8.10 20.11
C TRP A 39 -2.81 -7.01 19.93
N SER A 40 -1.65 -7.32 19.37
CA SER A 40 -0.66 -6.32 18.95
C SER A 40 -0.90 -5.90 17.51
N PRO A 41 -0.75 -4.60 17.16
CA PRO A 41 -0.78 -4.16 15.77
C PRO A 41 0.38 -4.83 15.01
N ARG A 42 0.13 -5.23 13.77
CA ARG A 42 1.20 -5.64 12.86
C ARG A 42 2.05 -4.41 12.52
N LEU A 43 3.35 -4.56 12.53
CA LEU A 43 4.28 -3.48 12.25
C LEU A 43 4.73 -3.57 10.77
N ALA A 44 5.01 -2.43 10.17
CA ALA A 44 5.59 -2.37 8.83
C ALA A 44 7.11 -2.53 8.90
N LEU A 45 7.73 -2.77 7.75
CA LEU A 45 9.15 -3.06 7.62
C LEU A 45 10.08 -2.02 8.27
N ASP A 46 9.68 -0.74 8.25
CA ASP A 46 10.42 0.37 8.88
C ASP A 46 10.51 0.27 10.41
N LEU A 47 9.62 -0.53 11.03
CA LEU A 47 9.58 -0.77 12.47
C LEU A 47 10.04 -2.19 12.88
N GLU A 48 9.76 -3.19 12.06
CA GLU A 48 10.17 -4.59 12.29
C GLU A 48 11.58 -4.89 11.77
N GLY A 49 11.99 -4.15 10.73
CA GLY A 49 13.21 -4.40 9.99
C GLY A 49 13.04 -5.46 8.90
N GLY A 50 13.90 -5.41 7.90
CA GLY A 50 13.86 -6.34 6.77
C GLY A 50 14.50 -5.74 5.53
N THR A 51 14.22 -6.33 4.38
CA THR A 51 14.72 -5.90 3.08
C THR A 51 13.61 -5.42 2.19
N GLN A 52 13.74 -4.24 1.61
CA GLN A 52 12.86 -3.70 0.59
C GLN A 52 13.57 -3.68 -0.75
N MET A 53 12.96 -4.30 -1.74
CA MET A 53 13.43 -4.32 -3.13
C MET A 53 12.46 -3.55 -4.00
N ILE A 54 12.99 -2.70 -4.87
CA ILE A 54 12.22 -2.02 -5.92
C ILE A 54 12.58 -2.70 -7.22
N LEU A 55 11.61 -3.33 -7.84
CA LEU A 55 11.72 -4.06 -9.08
C LEU A 55 11.22 -3.16 -10.22
N ALA A 56 12.09 -2.88 -11.18
CA ALA A 56 11.73 -2.22 -12.42
C ALA A 56 11.35 -3.29 -13.46
N PRO A 57 10.15 -3.23 -14.03
CA PRO A 57 9.76 -4.18 -15.05
C PRO A 57 10.43 -3.85 -16.37
N ARG A 58 10.85 -4.89 -17.09
CA ARG A 58 11.35 -4.82 -18.46
C ARG A 58 10.33 -5.47 -19.40
N ALA A 59 9.86 -4.71 -20.38
CA ALA A 59 8.98 -5.25 -21.40
C ALA A 59 9.78 -6.14 -22.37
N GLN A 60 9.37 -7.35 -22.56
CA GLN A 60 9.92 -8.19 -23.62
C GLN A 60 9.48 -7.65 -24.98
N GLY A 61 10.43 -7.41 -25.89
CA GLY A 61 10.15 -6.89 -27.23
C GLY A 61 9.82 -5.40 -27.32
N GLY A 62 10.13 -4.56 -26.29
CA GLY A 62 10.01 -3.10 -26.37
C GLY A 62 8.58 -2.55 -26.34
N GLY A 63 7.59 -3.35 -25.95
CA GLY A 63 6.20 -2.93 -25.78
C GLY A 63 5.96 -2.09 -24.53
N GLU A 64 4.84 -1.36 -24.45
CA GLU A 64 4.39 -0.73 -23.21
C GLU A 64 3.80 -1.78 -22.26
N ILE A 65 4.23 -1.77 -21.00
CA ILE A 65 3.74 -2.66 -19.95
C ILE A 65 2.35 -2.20 -19.52
N THR A 66 1.37 -3.09 -19.58
CA THR A 66 0.01 -2.79 -19.17
C THR A 66 -0.16 -2.94 -17.65
N PRO A 67 -1.09 -2.19 -17.03
CA PRO A 67 -1.41 -2.36 -15.61
C PRO A 67 -1.83 -3.79 -15.25
N GLU A 68 -2.54 -4.46 -16.15
CA GLU A 68 -3.00 -5.84 -15.97
C GLU A 68 -1.83 -6.83 -15.88
N GLN A 69 -0.80 -6.66 -16.73
CA GLN A 69 0.42 -7.47 -16.68
C GLN A 69 1.17 -7.24 -15.36
N LEU A 70 1.22 -6.00 -14.89
CA LEU A 70 1.87 -5.67 -13.62
C LEU A 70 1.12 -6.26 -12.43
N ASP A 71 -0.21 -6.21 -12.42
CA ASP A 71 -1.04 -6.80 -11.38
C ASP A 71 -0.92 -8.33 -11.36
N GLN A 72 -0.86 -8.97 -12.53
CA GLN A 72 -0.61 -10.41 -12.64
C GLN A 72 0.79 -10.77 -12.11
N ALA A 73 1.81 -10.00 -12.47
CA ALA A 73 3.16 -10.21 -11.97
C ALA A 73 3.25 -10.07 -10.44
N VAL A 74 2.58 -9.08 -9.85
CA VAL A 74 2.48 -8.92 -8.39
C VAL A 74 1.89 -10.16 -7.73
N GLU A 75 0.85 -10.74 -8.32
CA GLU A 75 0.21 -11.95 -7.78
C GLU A 75 1.13 -13.17 -7.87
N ILE A 76 1.83 -13.35 -8.99
CA ILE A 76 2.81 -14.43 -9.16
C ILE A 76 3.98 -14.27 -8.19
N ILE A 77 4.55 -13.07 -8.06
CA ILE A 77 5.65 -12.81 -7.10
C ILE A 77 5.17 -13.09 -5.67
N ARG A 78 3.94 -12.74 -5.33
CA ARG A 78 3.35 -13.04 -4.01
C ARG A 78 3.29 -14.55 -3.78
N GLN A 79 2.78 -15.31 -4.73
CA GLN A 79 2.67 -16.77 -4.62
C GLN A 79 4.05 -17.43 -4.47
N ARG A 80 5.06 -16.95 -5.21
CA ARG A 80 6.44 -17.44 -5.11
C ARG A 80 7.07 -17.17 -3.74
N VAL A 81 6.90 -15.94 -3.24
CA VAL A 81 7.43 -15.54 -1.93
C VAL A 81 6.71 -16.26 -0.79
N ASP A 82 5.39 -16.42 -0.88
CA ASP A 82 4.62 -17.19 0.10
C ASP A 82 5.02 -18.68 0.06
N GLY A 83 5.28 -19.23 -1.13
CA GLY A 83 5.72 -20.60 -1.35
C GLY A 83 7.12 -20.88 -0.80
N SER A 84 8.04 -19.91 -0.87
CA SER A 84 9.39 -20.02 -0.28
C SER A 84 9.40 -19.98 1.26
N GLY A 85 8.22 -19.86 1.89
CA GLY A 85 8.10 -19.86 3.35
C GLY A 85 8.42 -18.52 4.02
N VAL A 86 8.66 -17.46 3.24
CA VAL A 86 8.81 -16.09 3.76
C VAL A 86 7.42 -15.57 4.14
N ALA A 87 6.98 -15.88 5.35
CA ALA A 87 5.73 -15.37 5.87
C ALA A 87 5.76 -13.84 5.96
N GLU A 88 4.63 -13.19 5.61
CA GLU A 88 4.41 -11.75 5.81
C GLU A 88 5.13 -10.79 4.83
N ALA A 89 5.48 -11.27 3.62
CA ALA A 89 5.94 -10.38 2.55
C ALA A 89 4.85 -9.36 2.16
N GLU A 90 5.25 -8.10 1.94
CA GLU A 90 4.38 -7.08 1.39
C GLU A 90 4.79 -6.75 -0.04
N ILE A 91 3.91 -7.04 -1.00
CA ILE A 91 4.15 -6.77 -2.42
C ILE A 91 3.10 -5.79 -2.91
N SER A 92 3.55 -4.69 -3.50
CA SER A 92 2.69 -3.61 -3.98
C SER A 92 3.27 -2.93 -5.22
N THR A 93 2.41 -2.32 -6.03
CA THR A 93 2.84 -1.51 -7.17
C THR A 93 3.16 -0.08 -6.74
N GLN A 94 4.21 0.50 -7.28
CA GLN A 94 4.58 1.89 -7.08
C GLN A 94 4.33 2.69 -8.36
N SER A 95 3.43 3.67 -8.27
CA SER A 95 3.09 4.58 -9.40
C SER A 95 2.65 3.87 -10.68
N GLY A 96 2.22 2.60 -10.61
CA GLY A 96 1.83 1.80 -11.77
C GLY A 96 2.99 1.45 -12.72
N GLN A 97 4.23 1.56 -12.27
CA GLN A 97 5.42 1.31 -13.08
C GLN A 97 6.40 0.32 -12.45
N ASN A 98 6.56 0.34 -11.13
CA ASN A 98 7.49 -0.52 -10.41
C ASN A 98 6.74 -1.43 -9.42
N VAL A 99 7.35 -2.55 -9.05
CA VAL A 99 6.88 -3.42 -7.97
C VAL A 99 7.81 -3.25 -6.77
N ILE A 100 7.22 -2.99 -5.60
CA ILE A 100 7.94 -2.98 -4.32
C ILE A 100 7.69 -4.32 -3.64
N VAL A 101 8.77 -5.02 -3.32
CA VAL A 101 8.75 -6.25 -2.52
C VAL A 101 9.44 -5.95 -1.20
N SER A 102 8.70 -6.10 -0.11
CA SER A 102 9.17 -5.88 1.26
C SER A 102 9.15 -7.20 2.01
N LEU A 103 10.32 -7.68 2.40
CA LEU A 103 10.52 -8.97 3.05
C LEU A 103 11.01 -8.78 4.49
N PRO A 104 10.48 -9.50 5.48
CA PRO A 104 11.02 -9.50 6.83
C PRO A 104 12.42 -10.15 6.82
N GLY A 105 13.36 -9.54 7.54
CA GLY A 105 14.74 -10.04 7.61
C GLY A 105 15.57 -9.80 6.35
N THR A 106 16.57 -10.66 6.13
CA THR A 106 17.43 -10.63 4.94
C THR A 106 17.08 -11.84 4.09
N PRO A 107 16.56 -11.66 2.87
CA PRO A 107 16.29 -12.77 1.96
C PRO A 107 17.60 -13.46 1.57
N ASP A 108 17.58 -14.76 1.43
CA ASP A 108 18.68 -15.53 0.87
C ASP A 108 18.80 -15.31 -0.66
N ALA A 109 19.84 -15.88 -1.24
CA ALA A 109 20.07 -15.74 -2.69
C ALA A 109 18.94 -16.41 -3.51
N GLU A 110 18.43 -17.52 -3.01
CA GLU A 110 17.35 -18.29 -3.66
C GLU A 110 16.03 -17.49 -3.71
N THR A 111 15.63 -16.87 -2.60
CA THR A 111 14.43 -15.99 -2.57
C THR A 111 14.59 -14.79 -3.51
N ARG A 112 15.81 -14.21 -3.62
CA ARG A 112 16.04 -13.11 -4.58
C ARG A 112 15.91 -13.58 -6.02
N GLU A 113 16.48 -14.72 -6.34
CA GLU A 113 16.38 -15.32 -7.67
C GLU A 113 14.92 -15.64 -8.02
N LEU A 114 14.16 -16.25 -7.11
CA LEU A 114 12.72 -16.51 -7.29
C LEU A 114 11.89 -15.25 -7.59
N ILE A 115 12.25 -14.12 -7.00
CA ILE A 115 11.57 -12.85 -7.22
C ILE A 115 11.91 -12.23 -8.58
N GLN A 116 13.17 -12.37 -9.01
CA GLN A 116 13.67 -11.79 -10.26
C GLN A 116 13.41 -12.66 -11.48
N ALA A 117 13.50 -13.99 -11.31
CA ALA A 117 13.38 -14.93 -12.42
C ALA A 117 12.03 -14.76 -13.14
N SER A 118 12.07 -14.55 -14.43
CA SER A 118 10.85 -14.53 -15.24
C SER A 118 10.21 -15.91 -15.26
N ALA A 119 11.02 -16.97 -15.09
CA ALA A 119 10.65 -18.37 -15.18
C ALA A 119 9.87 -18.69 -16.45
N GLN A 120 10.23 -18.01 -17.53
CA GLN A 120 9.65 -18.26 -18.83
C GLN A 120 10.21 -19.56 -19.39
N MET A 121 9.42 -20.62 -19.26
CA MET A 121 9.78 -21.91 -19.83
C MET A 121 9.25 -22.02 -21.24
N GLU A 122 10.10 -22.55 -22.11
CA GLU A 122 9.78 -22.80 -23.52
C GLU A 122 10.27 -24.19 -23.89
N PHE A 123 9.48 -24.90 -24.67
CA PHE A 123 9.86 -26.17 -25.22
C PHE A 123 10.08 -26.00 -26.73
N ARG A 124 11.34 -26.19 -27.15
CA ARG A 124 11.78 -25.93 -28.51
C ARG A 124 12.42 -27.18 -29.11
N PRO A 125 12.10 -27.57 -30.36
CA PRO A 125 12.76 -28.69 -30.99
C PRO A 125 14.20 -28.33 -31.35
N VAL A 126 15.09 -29.30 -31.27
CA VAL A 126 16.46 -29.15 -31.76
C VAL A 126 16.48 -29.30 -33.27
N LEU A 127 17.04 -28.33 -33.99
CA LEU A 127 17.21 -28.35 -35.43
C LEU A 127 18.60 -28.82 -35.83
N PHE A 128 19.61 -28.42 -35.07
CA PHE A 128 21.01 -28.77 -35.29
C PHE A 128 21.77 -28.78 -33.96
N GLY A 129 22.76 -29.66 -33.84
CA GLY A 129 23.59 -29.77 -32.64
C GLY A 129 25.07 -29.94 -32.97
N GLY A 130 25.92 -29.43 -32.12
CA GLY A 130 27.37 -29.55 -32.28
C GLY A 130 28.11 -29.33 -30.95
N PRO A 131 29.46 -29.48 -30.97
CA PRO A 131 30.29 -29.29 -29.79
C PRO A 131 30.20 -27.84 -29.27
N GLY A 132 30.19 -27.66 -27.96
CA GLY A 132 30.07 -26.34 -27.31
C GLY A 132 31.25 -25.39 -27.58
N GLN A 133 32.38 -25.90 -28.03
CA GLN A 133 33.49 -25.06 -28.43
C GLN A 133 33.27 -24.46 -29.83
N ALA A 134 33.61 -23.20 -29.99
CA ALA A 134 33.75 -22.67 -31.34
C ALA A 134 34.84 -23.44 -32.07
N PRO A 135 34.66 -23.77 -33.38
CA PRO A 135 35.70 -24.45 -34.14
C PRO A 135 36.99 -23.63 -34.11
N ALA A 136 38.10 -24.31 -33.87
CA ALA A 136 39.43 -23.69 -33.89
C ALA A 136 39.84 -23.17 -35.28
N ALA A 137 38.96 -23.25 -36.26
CA ALA A 137 39.19 -22.82 -37.64
C ALA A 137 39.11 -21.28 -37.71
N GLU A 138 40.20 -20.70 -38.11
CA GLU A 138 40.40 -19.26 -38.32
C GLU A 138 39.54 -18.66 -39.46
N THR A 139 38.77 -19.44 -40.18
CA THR A 139 37.93 -18.99 -41.30
C THR A 139 36.49 -19.47 -41.12
N PRO A 140 35.52 -18.53 -41.02
CA PRO A 140 34.09 -18.89 -41.04
C PRO A 140 33.75 -19.69 -42.29
N THR A 141 32.75 -20.56 -42.19
CA THR A 141 32.26 -21.33 -43.36
C THR A 141 31.91 -20.35 -44.50
N PRO A 142 32.45 -20.56 -45.74
CA PRO A 142 32.13 -19.70 -46.88
C PRO A 142 30.63 -19.59 -47.11
N GLU A 143 30.14 -18.41 -47.54
CA GLU A 143 28.71 -18.15 -47.75
C GLU A 143 28.04 -19.16 -48.73
N ASP A 144 28.75 -19.68 -49.68
CA ASP A 144 28.28 -20.66 -50.64
C ASP A 144 28.13 -22.09 -50.08
N GLN A 145 28.62 -22.34 -48.87
CA GLN A 145 28.54 -23.61 -48.15
C GLN A 145 27.61 -23.55 -46.93
N LEU A 146 27.06 -22.37 -46.62
CA LEU A 146 26.10 -22.20 -45.51
C LEU A 146 24.77 -22.89 -45.86
N PRO A 147 24.11 -23.53 -44.90
CA PRO A 147 22.76 -24.05 -45.11
C PRO A 147 21.81 -22.89 -45.44
N ALA A 148 21.05 -23.07 -46.50
CA ALA A 148 20.03 -22.11 -46.90
C ALA A 148 18.66 -22.78 -46.98
N PRO A 149 17.58 -22.12 -46.51
CA PRO A 149 16.23 -22.63 -46.62
C PRO A 149 15.88 -22.92 -48.10
N THR A 150 15.31 -24.08 -48.39
CA THR A 150 14.85 -24.46 -49.72
C THR A 150 13.35 -24.27 -49.92
N ALA A 151 12.60 -24.09 -48.83
CA ALA A 151 11.16 -23.87 -48.78
C ALA A 151 10.79 -23.07 -47.51
N GLU A 152 9.55 -22.60 -47.44
CA GLU A 152 9.01 -22.06 -46.17
C GLU A 152 8.89 -23.19 -45.14
N PRO A 153 9.26 -22.93 -43.85
CA PRO A 153 9.15 -23.93 -42.80
C PRO A 153 7.70 -24.38 -42.58
N THR A 154 7.46 -25.68 -42.41
CA THR A 154 6.13 -26.27 -42.25
C THR A 154 5.71 -26.45 -40.78
N ASN A 155 6.67 -26.56 -39.88
CA ASN A 155 6.50 -26.69 -38.41
C ASN A 155 7.79 -26.25 -37.72
N ALA A 156 7.79 -26.18 -36.39
CA ALA A 156 8.97 -25.69 -35.65
C ALA A 156 10.18 -26.63 -35.69
N SER A 157 10.01 -27.93 -36.04
CA SER A 157 11.09 -28.89 -36.22
C SER A 157 11.63 -28.93 -37.66
N ASP A 158 11.16 -28.03 -38.55
CA ASP A 158 11.57 -28.01 -39.94
C ASP A 158 13.00 -27.45 -40.08
N PRO A 159 13.96 -28.19 -40.73
CA PRO A 159 15.31 -27.68 -40.94
C PRO A 159 15.39 -26.39 -41.77
N ASN A 160 14.33 -26.00 -42.50
CA ASN A 160 14.29 -24.73 -43.21
C ASN A 160 14.28 -23.48 -42.31
N TRP A 161 14.17 -23.63 -40.99
CA TRP A 161 14.44 -22.57 -40.03
C TRP A 161 15.92 -22.20 -39.90
N ILE A 162 16.84 -23.06 -40.37
CA ILE A 162 18.28 -22.79 -40.35
C ILE A 162 18.64 -21.86 -41.51
N THR A 163 18.73 -20.56 -41.19
CA THR A 163 19.22 -19.55 -42.16
C THR A 163 20.75 -19.42 -42.09
N PRO A 164 21.39 -18.83 -43.10
CA PRO A 164 22.82 -18.55 -43.08
C PRO A 164 23.24 -17.75 -41.84
N GLU A 165 22.42 -16.79 -41.41
CA GLU A 165 22.68 -15.92 -40.28
C GLU A 165 22.70 -16.71 -38.96
N ILE A 166 21.67 -17.53 -38.68
CA ILE A 166 21.60 -18.31 -37.43
C ILE A 166 22.69 -19.39 -37.39
N PHE A 167 23.11 -19.91 -38.55
CA PHE A 167 24.19 -20.88 -38.63
C PHE A 167 25.56 -20.22 -38.36
N GLN A 168 25.78 -19.00 -38.85
CA GLN A 168 26.98 -18.21 -38.51
C GLN A 168 27.04 -17.88 -37.03
N GLU A 169 25.90 -17.49 -36.41
CA GLU A 169 25.78 -17.29 -35.00
C GLU A 169 26.14 -18.57 -34.22
N PHE A 170 25.61 -19.71 -34.65
CA PHE A 170 25.95 -21.00 -34.05
C PHE A 170 27.45 -21.31 -34.15
N GLU A 171 28.10 -21.08 -35.30
CA GLU A 171 29.55 -21.27 -35.42
C GLU A 171 30.35 -20.34 -34.51
N ALA A 172 29.92 -19.07 -34.39
CA ALA A 172 30.60 -18.06 -33.59
C ALA A 172 30.41 -18.27 -32.08
N THR A 173 29.34 -18.94 -31.67
CA THR A 173 29.02 -19.15 -30.24
C THR A 173 30.02 -20.11 -29.60
N ASN A 174 30.64 -19.64 -28.51
CA ASN A 174 31.58 -20.43 -27.69
C ASN A 174 30.98 -20.63 -26.30
N CYS A 175 30.49 -21.82 -26.00
CA CYS A 175 29.86 -22.17 -24.72
C CYS A 175 30.85 -22.31 -23.56
N LEU A 176 32.16 -22.23 -23.80
CA LEU A 176 33.17 -22.13 -22.74
C LEU A 176 33.30 -20.71 -22.18
N ASP A 177 32.73 -19.71 -22.87
CA ASP A 177 32.66 -18.35 -22.37
C ASP A 177 31.53 -18.27 -21.34
N PRO A 178 31.79 -17.86 -20.09
CA PRO A 178 30.75 -17.68 -19.07
C PRO A 178 29.61 -16.77 -19.54
N ALA A 179 29.90 -15.76 -20.36
CA ALA A 179 28.88 -14.86 -20.91
C ALA A 179 27.87 -15.56 -21.82
N ALA A 180 28.25 -16.63 -22.50
CA ALA A 180 27.34 -17.42 -23.35
C ALA A 180 26.39 -18.32 -22.52
N LEU A 181 26.64 -18.47 -21.24
CA LEU A 181 25.80 -19.21 -20.28
C LEU A 181 24.92 -18.28 -19.44
N GLU A 182 25.09 -16.97 -19.53
CA GLU A 182 24.20 -16.02 -18.88
C GLU A 182 22.88 -15.86 -19.68
N PRO A 183 21.76 -15.55 -19.03
CA PRO A 183 20.54 -15.24 -19.75
C PRO A 183 20.77 -14.10 -20.74
N PRO A 184 20.28 -14.20 -21.98
CA PRO A 184 20.40 -13.11 -22.93
C PRO A 184 19.65 -11.87 -22.43
N GLU A 185 20.18 -10.67 -22.70
CA GLU A 185 19.50 -9.42 -22.32
C GLU A 185 18.11 -9.30 -22.97
N GLU A 186 17.97 -9.79 -24.20
CA GLU A 186 16.70 -9.90 -24.90
C GLU A 186 16.48 -11.36 -25.30
N PRO A 187 15.46 -12.05 -24.73
CA PRO A 187 15.11 -13.40 -25.17
C PRO A 187 14.71 -13.41 -26.63
N ALA A 188 15.08 -14.48 -27.34
CA ALA A 188 14.66 -14.64 -28.72
C ALA A 188 13.13 -14.68 -28.83
N PRO A 189 12.52 -14.06 -29.88
CA PRO A 189 11.08 -14.15 -30.08
C PRO A 189 10.62 -15.62 -30.19
N ALA A 190 9.42 -15.89 -29.66
CA ALA A 190 8.89 -17.25 -29.58
C ALA A 190 8.70 -17.90 -30.97
N ASP A 191 8.47 -17.10 -31.99
CA ASP A 191 8.26 -17.52 -33.41
C ASP A 191 9.55 -17.61 -34.21
N GLN A 192 10.73 -17.41 -33.60
CA GLN A 192 12.02 -17.44 -34.28
C GLN A 192 12.94 -18.51 -33.70
N PRO A 193 13.88 -19.04 -34.51
CA PRO A 193 14.93 -19.95 -34.06
C PRO A 193 15.95 -19.20 -33.19
N MET A 194 16.69 -19.92 -32.35
CA MET A 194 17.74 -19.37 -31.49
C MET A 194 18.92 -20.31 -31.37
N VAL A 195 20.09 -19.76 -31.01
CA VAL A 195 21.27 -20.53 -30.62
C VAL A 195 21.37 -20.55 -29.10
N ALA A 196 21.60 -21.73 -28.52
CA ALA A 196 21.76 -21.85 -27.07
C ALA A 196 22.79 -22.94 -26.72
N CYS A 197 23.46 -22.72 -25.58
CA CYS A 197 24.45 -23.63 -25.00
C CYS A 197 23.81 -24.58 -23.97
N GLU A 198 24.33 -25.81 -23.91
CA GLU A 198 24.03 -26.75 -22.82
C GLU A 198 24.68 -26.30 -21.51
N PRO A 199 24.05 -26.56 -20.35
CA PRO A 199 24.55 -26.09 -19.05
C PRO A 199 25.98 -26.57 -18.71
N ASP A 200 26.36 -27.74 -19.20
CA ASP A 200 27.70 -28.31 -18.99
C ASP A 200 28.74 -27.84 -20.02
N SER A 201 28.36 -26.91 -20.89
CA SER A 201 29.21 -26.34 -21.96
C SER A 201 29.72 -27.33 -22.98
N GLN A 202 29.22 -28.56 -23.01
CA GLN A 202 29.70 -29.60 -23.92
C GLN A 202 29.03 -29.54 -25.27
N GLY A 203 27.75 -29.14 -25.29
CA GLY A 203 26.94 -29.03 -26.49
C GLY A 203 26.43 -27.61 -26.75
N LYS A 204 26.13 -27.30 -28.00
CA LYS A 204 25.34 -26.14 -28.42
C LYS A 204 24.36 -26.55 -29.49
N TYR A 205 23.24 -25.87 -29.56
CA TYR A 205 22.14 -26.20 -30.43
C TYR A 205 21.60 -24.98 -31.17
N ILE A 206 21.12 -25.21 -32.39
CA ILE A 206 20.13 -24.35 -33.04
C ILE A 206 18.78 -24.92 -32.68
N LEU A 207 17.96 -24.13 -31.98
CA LEU A 207 16.61 -24.48 -31.56
C LEU A 207 15.60 -23.85 -32.52
N GLY A 208 14.54 -24.56 -32.82
CA GLY A 208 13.39 -24.03 -33.56
C GLY A 208 12.54 -23.07 -32.76
N PRO A 209 11.48 -22.51 -33.34
CA PRO A 209 10.46 -21.76 -32.64
C PRO A 209 9.84 -22.54 -31.47
N VAL A 210 9.22 -21.82 -30.54
CA VAL A 210 8.51 -22.42 -29.39
C VAL A 210 7.33 -23.25 -29.89
N GLU A 211 7.26 -24.52 -29.51
CA GLU A 211 6.12 -25.38 -29.81
C GLU A 211 5.16 -25.51 -28.61
N VAL A 212 5.69 -25.63 -27.40
CA VAL A 212 4.88 -25.62 -26.19
C VAL A 212 5.37 -24.49 -25.27
N PRO A 213 4.56 -23.47 -25.05
CA PRO A 213 4.91 -22.40 -24.13
C PRO A 213 4.72 -22.85 -22.69
N GLY A 214 5.47 -22.23 -21.77
CA GLY A 214 5.35 -22.49 -20.33
C GLY A 214 3.99 -22.15 -19.72
N THR A 215 3.19 -21.33 -20.40
CA THR A 215 1.80 -21.02 -20.01
C THR A 215 0.88 -22.24 -20.08
N ASP A 216 1.30 -23.29 -20.77
CA ASP A 216 0.56 -24.54 -20.88
C ASP A 216 0.88 -25.53 -19.74
N ILE A 217 1.77 -25.16 -18.82
CA ILE A 217 2.05 -25.92 -17.61
C ILE A 217 0.94 -25.64 -16.59
N ASP A 218 0.25 -26.68 -16.13
CA ASP A 218 -0.79 -26.61 -15.09
C ASP A 218 -0.18 -26.78 -13.69
N SER A 219 0.76 -27.71 -13.54
CA SER A 219 1.50 -27.92 -12.30
C SER A 219 2.90 -28.48 -12.51
N ALA A 220 3.76 -28.32 -11.49
CA ALA A 220 5.09 -28.93 -11.46
C ALA A 220 5.40 -29.44 -10.05
N SER A 221 6.15 -30.54 -9.98
CA SER A 221 6.59 -31.17 -8.75
C SER A 221 7.99 -31.76 -8.91
N TYR A 222 8.74 -31.91 -7.85
CA TYR A 222 10.05 -32.55 -7.89
C TYR A 222 10.03 -33.86 -7.11
N GLY A 223 10.94 -34.77 -7.48
CA GLY A 223 11.10 -36.05 -6.82
C GLY A 223 12.24 -36.87 -7.36
N LEU A 224 12.53 -38.02 -6.73
CA LEU A 224 13.52 -38.93 -7.24
C LEU A 224 13.01 -39.59 -8.54
N GLN A 225 13.86 -39.62 -9.56
CA GLN A 225 13.53 -40.26 -10.82
C GLN A 225 13.19 -41.73 -10.62
N THR A 226 12.11 -42.16 -11.24
CA THR A 226 11.68 -43.56 -11.19
C THR A 226 12.15 -44.29 -12.45
N GLY A 227 12.91 -45.36 -12.26
CA GLY A 227 13.34 -46.20 -13.35
C GLY A 227 12.21 -47.05 -13.92
N SER A 228 12.42 -47.64 -15.13
CA SER A 228 11.41 -48.44 -15.87
C SER A 228 10.82 -49.65 -15.12
N GLN A 229 11.43 -50.08 -14.01
CA GLN A 229 10.97 -51.18 -13.16
C GLN A 229 10.38 -50.65 -11.81
N GLY A 230 10.12 -49.33 -11.69
CA GLY A 230 9.54 -48.75 -10.48
C GLY A 230 10.54 -48.55 -9.33
N GLN A 231 11.87 -48.77 -9.54
CA GLN A 231 12.88 -48.44 -8.55
C GLN A 231 13.23 -46.94 -8.60
N SER A 232 13.41 -46.31 -7.44
CA SER A 232 13.93 -44.95 -7.38
C SER A 232 15.39 -44.93 -7.80
N LEU A 233 15.72 -44.09 -8.75
CA LEU A 233 17.09 -43.75 -9.12
C LEU A 233 17.59 -42.66 -8.15
N ASN A 234 18.91 -42.64 -7.89
CA ASN A 234 19.49 -41.63 -6.99
C ASN A 234 19.77 -40.30 -7.75
N SER A 235 18.81 -39.88 -8.55
CA SER A 235 18.83 -38.62 -9.32
C SER A 235 17.49 -37.92 -9.16
N TRP A 236 17.57 -36.60 -8.97
CA TRP A 236 16.39 -35.76 -8.88
C TRP A 236 15.81 -35.42 -10.26
N ALA A 237 14.51 -35.27 -10.34
CA ALA A 237 13.83 -34.87 -11.56
C ALA A 237 12.67 -33.91 -11.22
N VAL A 238 12.28 -33.10 -12.19
CA VAL A 238 11.10 -32.26 -12.14
C VAL A 238 10.03 -32.84 -13.03
N ASN A 239 8.87 -33.14 -12.47
CA ASN A 239 7.72 -33.64 -13.19
C ASN A 239 6.79 -32.46 -13.52
N ILE A 240 6.34 -32.41 -14.76
CA ILE A 240 5.44 -31.36 -15.25
C ILE A 240 4.12 -32.00 -15.61
N ASP A 241 3.02 -31.31 -15.30
CA ASP A 241 1.70 -31.63 -15.80
C ASP A 241 1.25 -30.48 -16.72
N PHE A 242 0.97 -30.80 -17.99
CA PHE A 242 0.42 -29.83 -18.92
C PHE A 242 -1.09 -29.77 -18.87
N ASN A 243 -1.66 -28.61 -19.20
CA ASN A 243 -3.09 -28.45 -19.45
C ASN A 243 -3.52 -29.23 -20.71
N ASP A 244 -4.82 -29.22 -21.04
CA ASP A 244 -5.37 -29.94 -22.19
C ASP A 244 -4.75 -29.51 -23.54
N GLU A 245 -4.35 -28.25 -23.71
CA GLU A 245 -3.76 -27.72 -24.93
C GLU A 245 -2.30 -28.14 -25.03
N GLY A 246 -1.51 -27.91 -23.99
CA GLY A 246 -0.13 -28.36 -23.90
C GLY A 246 -0.01 -29.88 -24.07
N THR A 247 -0.91 -30.67 -23.45
CA THR A 247 -0.93 -32.13 -23.61
C THR A 247 -1.11 -32.57 -25.09
N ARG A 248 -2.01 -31.89 -25.81
CA ARG A 248 -2.23 -32.22 -27.24
C ARG A 248 -1.02 -31.87 -28.07
N THR A 249 -0.49 -30.67 -27.91
CA THR A 249 0.68 -30.18 -28.65
C THR A 249 1.92 -31.04 -28.34
N PHE A 250 2.14 -31.33 -27.04
CA PHE A 250 3.28 -32.13 -26.61
C PHE A 250 3.24 -33.56 -27.14
N ARG A 251 2.04 -34.15 -27.24
CA ARG A 251 1.86 -35.47 -27.92
C ARG A 251 2.27 -35.40 -29.38
N GLU A 252 1.76 -34.42 -30.13
CA GLU A 252 2.07 -34.28 -31.59
C GLU A 252 3.56 -34.06 -31.79
N VAL A 253 4.21 -33.27 -30.95
CA VAL A 253 5.66 -33.07 -30.99
C VAL A 253 6.40 -34.35 -30.71
N THR A 254 6.06 -35.07 -29.66
CA THR A 254 6.75 -36.32 -29.29
C THR A 254 6.50 -37.42 -30.30
N GLU A 255 5.33 -37.51 -30.95
CA GLU A 255 5.07 -38.40 -32.08
C GLU A 255 6.00 -38.10 -33.28
N ARG A 256 6.18 -36.82 -33.59
CA ARG A 256 7.04 -36.38 -34.71
C ARG A 256 8.51 -36.63 -34.41
N LEU A 257 8.99 -36.27 -33.22
CA LEU A 257 10.38 -36.46 -32.83
C LEU A 257 10.75 -37.93 -32.67
N PHE A 258 9.85 -38.76 -32.12
CA PHE A 258 10.08 -40.20 -31.98
C PHE A 258 10.27 -40.93 -33.29
N ALA A 259 9.73 -40.39 -34.39
CA ALA A 259 9.94 -40.94 -35.75
C ALA A 259 11.36 -40.67 -36.32
N ILE A 260 12.15 -39.82 -35.66
CA ILE A 260 13.53 -39.51 -36.05
C ILE A 260 14.49 -40.49 -35.35
N ASP A 261 15.58 -40.86 -36.02
CA ASP A 261 16.58 -41.77 -35.43
C ASP A 261 17.14 -41.23 -34.12
N GLN A 262 17.25 -42.08 -33.10
CA GLN A 262 17.72 -41.67 -31.75
C GLN A 262 19.17 -41.11 -31.74
N GLY A 263 19.96 -41.32 -32.77
CA GLY A 263 21.30 -40.75 -32.92
C GLY A 263 21.33 -39.39 -33.60
N ASP A 264 20.21 -38.91 -34.10
CA ASP A 264 20.08 -37.59 -34.72
C ASP A 264 19.72 -36.52 -33.66
N PRO A 265 20.49 -35.42 -33.57
CA PRO A 265 20.14 -34.33 -32.62
C PRO A 265 18.72 -33.82 -32.76
N ARG A 266 18.10 -33.92 -33.94
CA ARG A 266 16.70 -33.50 -34.18
C ARG A 266 15.66 -34.37 -33.45
N ASN A 267 16.03 -35.49 -32.88
CA ASN A 267 15.18 -36.29 -32.01
C ASN A 267 15.07 -35.67 -30.58
N GLN A 268 15.87 -34.64 -30.29
CA GLN A 268 15.88 -33.97 -28.99
C GLN A 268 14.87 -32.83 -28.93
N PHE A 269 14.32 -32.61 -27.74
CA PHE A 269 13.42 -31.51 -27.43
C PHE A 269 13.98 -30.69 -26.30
N ALA A 270 14.47 -29.51 -26.59
CA ALA A 270 15.12 -28.65 -25.63
C ALA A 270 14.09 -27.97 -24.73
N ILE A 271 14.38 -28.00 -23.45
CA ILE A 271 13.67 -27.28 -22.37
C ILE A 271 14.51 -26.04 -22.07
N VAL A 272 13.95 -24.89 -22.39
CA VAL A 272 14.59 -23.58 -22.25
C VAL A 272 13.91 -22.80 -21.15
N LEU A 273 14.69 -22.26 -20.23
CA LEU A 273 14.22 -21.40 -19.14
C LEU A 273 14.96 -20.05 -19.26
N ASP A 274 14.20 -18.98 -19.44
CA ASP A 274 14.74 -17.61 -19.57
C ASP A 274 15.86 -17.51 -20.64
N GLY A 275 15.64 -18.19 -21.79
CA GLY A 275 16.60 -18.21 -22.91
C GLY A 275 17.78 -19.17 -22.76
N ARG A 276 17.86 -19.95 -21.68
CA ARG A 276 18.92 -20.93 -21.40
C ARG A 276 18.41 -22.35 -21.47
N ILE A 277 19.16 -23.26 -22.03
CA ILE A 277 18.82 -24.68 -22.02
C ILE A 277 18.99 -25.23 -20.59
N VAL A 278 17.90 -25.79 -20.01
CA VAL A 278 17.94 -26.58 -18.80
C VAL A 278 18.33 -28.02 -19.10
N SER A 279 17.77 -28.59 -20.16
CA SER A 279 18.04 -29.94 -20.64
C SER A 279 17.54 -30.09 -22.07
N ALA A 280 18.18 -30.94 -22.88
CA ALA A 280 17.74 -31.29 -24.21
C ALA A 280 17.61 -32.83 -24.32
N PRO A 281 16.61 -33.45 -23.67
CA PRO A 281 16.46 -34.89 -23.66
C PRO A 281 16.08 -35.45 -25.03
N THR A 282 16.54 -36.65 -25.30
CA THR A 282 16.13 -37.46 -26.48
C THR A 282 14.71 -38.00 -26.27
N THR A 283 13.88 -37.89 -27.28
CA THR A 283 12.52 -38.43 -27.27
C THR A 283 12.53 -39.94 -27.44
N ASN A 284 12.41 -40.69 -26.36
CA ASN A 284 12.48 -42.16 -26.35
C ASN A 284 11.10 -42.85 -26.47
N ALA A 285 10.03 -42.08 -26.31
CA ALA A 285 8.66 -42.57 -26.43
C ALA A 285 7.72 -41.40 -26.72
N VAL A 286 6.56 -41.69 -27.27
CA VAL A 286 5.45 -40.75 -27.35
C VAL A 286 4.86 -40.56 -25.96
N ILE A 287 4.62 -39.32 -25.53
CA ILE A 287 4.05 -38.96 -24.23
C ILE A 287 2.62 -38.44 -24.45
N PRO A 288 1.61 -39.33 -24.34
CA PRO A 288 0.24 -38.96 -24.69
C PRO A 288 -0.54 -38.33 -23.52
N ASP A 289 -0.04 -38.45 -22.28
CA ASP A 289 -0.67 -38.05 -21.02
C ASP A 289 -0.28 -36.63 -20.56
N GLY A 290 0.65 -35.99 -21.25
CA GLY A 290 1.07 -34.63 -20.95
C GLY A 290 1.92 -34.49 -19.68
N ASN A 291 2.51 -35.60 -19.19
CA ASN A 291 3.27 -35.64 -17.94
C ASN A 291 4.75 -35.96 -18.19
N PRO A 292 5.54 -35.06 -18.82
CA PRO A 292 6.98 -35.28 -18.99
C PRO A 292 7.71 -35.12 -17.65
N SER A 293 8.86 -35.80 -17.55
CA SER A 293 9.79 -35.65 -16.45
C SER A 293 11.12 -35.10 -16.97
N ILE A 294 11.51 -33.94 -16.45
CA ILE A 294 12.80 -33.32 -16.77
C ILE A 294 13.86 -33.98 -15.91
N SER A 295 14.81 -34.64 -16.52
CA SER A 295 15.95 -35.25 -15.86
C SER A 295 17.23 -34.53 -16.25
N GLY A 296 18.16 -34.43 -15.31
CA GLY A 296 19.45 -33.76 -15.51
C GLY A 296 20.34 -33.89 -14.27
N ASN A 297 21.36 -33.09 -14.18
CA ASN A 297 22.26 -33.04 -13.02
C ASN A 297 21.66 -32.18 -11.89
N PHE A 298 20.41 -32.51 -11.47
CA PHE A 298 19.74 -31.76 -10.39
C PHE A 298 20.19 -32.25 -9.02
N THR A 299 20.42 -31.27 -8.11
CA THR A 299 20.38 -31.50 -6.66
C THR A 299 18.95 -31.42 -6.18
N GLU A 300 18.69 -31.81 -4.93
CA GLU A 300 17.36 -31.66 -4.34
C GLU A 300 16.89 -30.20 -4.36
N GLU A 301 17.82 -29.29 -3.99
CA GLU A 301 17.55 -27.86 -3.92
C GLU A 301 17.24 -27.28 -5.30
N SER A 302 18.04 -27.62 -6.34
CA SER A 302 17.83 -27.09 -7.68
C SER A 302 16.58 -27.66 -8.36
N ALA A 303 16.22 -28.91 -8.08
CA ALA A 303 14.98 -29.50 -8.57
C ALA A 303 13.75 -28.88 -7.87
N ALA A 304 13.83 -28.62 -6.56
CA ALA A 304 12.78 -27.95 -5.81
C ALA A 304 12.56 -26.52 -6.32
N ALA A 305 13.63 -25.73 -6.45
CA ALA A 305 13.57 -24.35 -6.94
C ALA A 305 12.94 -24.28 -8.34
N LEU A 306 13.37 -25.16 -9.28
CA LEU A 306 12.80 -25.22 -10.61
C LEU A 306 11.31 -25.60 -10.58
N ALA A 307 10.93 -26.60 -9.77
CA ALA A 307 9.53 -27.02 -9.65
C ALA A 307 8.66 -25.90 -9.09
N GLU A 308 9.14 -25.13 -8.10
CA GLU A 308 8.41 -23.99 -7.55
C GLU A 308 8.28 -22.84 -8.55
N GLN A 309 9.35 -22.53 -9.31
CA GLN A 309 9.29 -21.52 -10.38
C GLN A 309 8.22 -21.88 -11.42
N LEU A 310 8.16 -23.14 -11.81
CA LEU A 310 7.19 -23.63 -12.81
C LEU A 310 5.76 -23.71 -12.29
N LYS A 311 5.60 -24.13 -11.04
CA LYS A 311 4.30 -24.28 -10.38
C LYS A 311 3.52 -22.97 -10.28
N TYR A 312 4.21 -21.85 -10.05
CA TYR A 312 3.59 -20.54 -9.93
C TYR A 312 3.52 -19.78 -11.26
N GLY A 313 4.01 -20.37 -12.33
CA GLY A 313 3.93 -19.85 -13.69
C GLY A 313 4.99 -18.81 -14.04
N ALA A 314 5.08 -18.53 -15.32
CA ALA A 314 5.97 -17.51 -15.87
C ALA A 314 5.45 -16.11 -15.55
N LEU A 315 6.36 -15.20 -15.20
CA LEU A 315 6.02 -13.78 -15.14
C LEU A 315 5.76 -13.25 -16.55
N PRO A 316 4.69 -12.49 -16.77
CA PRO A 316 4.38 -11.90 -18.07
C PRO A 316 5.39 -10.83 -18.50
N ILE A 317 6.24 -10.40 -17.56
CA ILE A 317 7.28 -9.39 -17.71
C ILE A 317 8.48 -9.79 -16.86
N SER A 318 9.70 -9.47 -17.29
CA SER A 318 10.90 -9.64 -16.47
C SER A 318 11.10 -8.46 -15.52
N PHE A 319 11.85 -8.67 -14.45
CA PHE A 319 12.14 -7.63 -13.47
C PHE A 319 13.63 -7.51 -13.20
N GLU A 320 14.08 -6.26 -13.04
CA GLU A 320 15.41 -5.93 -12.56
C GLU A 320 15.32 -5.27 -11.19
N ILE A 321 16.18 -5.64 -10.24
CA ILE A 321 16.28 -4.94 -8.96
C ILE A 321 16.91 -3.55 -9.20
N GLN A 322 16.08 -2.52 -9.22
CA GLN A 322 16.53 -1.14 -9.32
C GLN A 322 17.18 -0.63 -8.04
N SER A 323 16.69 -1.09 -6.90
CA SER A 323 17.18 -0.70 -5.58
C SER A 323 16.87 -1.78 -4.54
N GLU A 324 17.84 -2.09 -3.69
CA GLU A 324 17.66 -2.93 -2.50
C GLU A 324 18.09 -2.15 -1.28
N GLN A 325 17.21 -2.03 -0.29
CA GLN A 325 17.45 -1.35 0.98
C GLN A 325 17.22 -2.31 2.14
N GLN A 326 18.23 -2.51 2.95
CA GLN A 326 18.11 -3.29 4.18
C GLN A 326 17.86 -2.37 5.37
N ILE A 327 16.74 -2.60 6.08
CA ILE A 327 16.34 -1.86 7.27
C ILE A 327 16.62 -2.73 8.50
N SER A 328 17.45 -2.22 9.42
CA SER A 328 17.78 -2.94 10.63
C SER A 328 16.61 -3.00 11.61
N ALA A 329 16.25 -4.19 12.10
CA ALA A 329 15.22 -4.41 13.11
C ALA A 329 15.49 -3.63 14.42
N THR A 330 16.76 -3.47 14.80
CA THR A 330 17.12 -2.70 15.99
C THR A 330 16.82 -1.21 15.85
N LEU A 331 17.05 -0.65 14.66
CA LEU A 331 16.73 0.75 14.36
C LEU A 331 15.22 1.00 14.39
N GLY A 332 14.43 0.09 13.82
CA GLY A 332 12.96 0.17 13.82
C GLY A 332 12.38 0.11 15.23
N ALA A 333 12.84 -0.82 16.06
CA ALA A 333 12.40 -0.94 17.45
C ALA A 333 12.73 0.31 18.29
N ASP A 334 13.91 0.89 18.12
CA ASP A 334 14.30 2.13 18.80
C ASP A 334 13.46 3.32 18.35
N GLN A 335 13.15 3.43 17.06
CA GLN A 335 12.28 4.48 16.52
C GLN A 335 10.85 4.32 17.03
N LEU A 336 10.30 3.11 17.09
CA LEU A 336 8.98 2.84 17.68
C LEU A 336 8.94 3.28 19.16
N ARG A 337 9.96 2.91 19.93
CA ARG A 337 10.07 3.32 21.34
C ARG A 337 10.11 4.84 21.49
N LEU A 338 10.92 5.52 20.70
CA LEU A 338 11.00 6.99 20.71
C LEU A 338 9.68 7.63 20.26
N GLY A 339 9.01 7.07 19.26
CA GLY A 339 7.68 7.50 18.82
C GLY A 339 6.62 7.36 19.92
N LEU A 340 6.60 6.23 20.64
CA LEU A 340 5.68 6.02 21.77
C LEU A 340 5.97 7.00 22.92
N ILE A 341 7.24 7.27 23.24
CA ILE A 341 7.63 8.27 24.25
C ILE A 341 7.18 9.66 23.80
N ALA A 342 7.41 10.04 22.55
CA ALA A 342 6.96 11.33 22.01
C ALA A 342 5.42 11.48 22.06
N GLY A 343 4.70 10.40 21.71
CA GLY A 343 3.24 10.35 21.83
C GLY A 343 2.75 10.52 23.27
N LEU A 344 3.41 9.85 24.23
CA LEU A 344 3.10 9.99 25.64
C LEU A 344 3.37 11.41 26.15
N ILE A 345 4.51 12.00 25.76
CA ILE A 345 4.81 13.41 26.09
C ILE A 345 3.74 14.34 25.51
N GLY A 346 3.37 14.17 24.24
CA GLY A 346 2.31 14.92 23.58
C GLY A 346 0.97 14.79 24.33
N LEU A 347 0.59 13.58 24.72
CA LEU A 347 -0.62 13.32 25.50
C LEU A 347 -0.59 14.03 26.86
N VAL A 348 0.54 13.96 27.58
CA VAL A 348 0.72 14.64 28.88
C VAL A 348 0.64 16.16 28.72
N LEU A 349 1.28 16.73 27.70
CA LEU A 349 1.23 18.17 27.41
C LEU A 349 -0.22 18.62 27.12
N VAL A 350 -0.96 17.90 26.31
CA VAL A 350 -2.38 18.18 26.02
C VAL A 350 -3.24 18.05 27.28
N ALA A 351 -2.98 17.03 28.11
CA ALA A 351 -3.68 16.82 29.37
C ALA A 351 -3.42 17.99 30.34
N VAL A 352 -2.17 18.39 30.54
CA VAL A 352 -1.77 19.54 31.40
C VAL A 352 -2.40 20.82 30.86
N TYR A 353 -2.31 21.10 29.58
CA TYR A 353 -2.94 22.26 28.95
C TYR A 353 -4.45 22.26 29.17
N SER A 354 -5.12 21.13 28.96
CA SER A 354 -6.58 21.00 29.13
C SER A 354 -7.00 21.21 30.61
N LEU A 355 -6.23 20.68 31.56
CA LEU A 355 -6.49 20.88 32.99
C LEU A 355 -6.25 22.34 33.41
N PHE A 356 -5.21 22.97 32.90
CA PHE A 356 -4.91 24.37 33.19
C PHE A 356 -6.00 25.30 32.62
N GLN A 357 -6.39 25.12 31.37
CA GLN A 357 -7.34 25.99 30.68
C GLN A 357 -8.80 25.73 31.06
N TYR A 358 -9.18 24.46 31.25
CA TYR A 358 -10.56 24.03 31.44
C TYR A 358 -10.81 23.42 32.82
N ARG A 359 -9.78 23.29 33.67
CA ARG A 359 -9.86 22.71 35.01
C ARG A 359 -10.44 21.28 34.97
N LEU A 360 -11.42 20.97 35.85
CA LEU A 360 -12.03 19.63 35.90
C LEU A 360 -12.81 19.26 34.62
N LEU A 361 -13.23 20.25 33.82
CA LEU A 361 -13.76 19.96 32.48
C LEU A 361 -12.69 19.34 31.55
N GLY A 362 -11.41 19.65 31.76
CA GLY A 362 -10.28 19.02 31.08
C GLY A 362 -10.17 17.50 31.29
N LEU A 363 -10.73 16.96 32.38
CA LEU A 363 -10.82 15.51 32.59
C LEU A 363 -11.70 14.83 31.52
N VAL A 364 -12.71 15.54 31.02
CA VAL A 364 -13.53 15.02 29.90
C VAL A 364 -12.70 14.91 28.62
N THR A 365 -11.82 15.89 28.38
CA THR A 365 -10.87 15.81 27.24
C THR A 365 -9.96 14.61 27.37
N ILE A 366 -9.35 14.40 28.55
CA ILE A 366 -8.46 13.27 28.81
C ILE A 366 -9.21 11.95 28.61
N ALA A 367 -10.40 11.80 29.19
CA ALA A 367 -11.21 10.61 29.02
C ALA A 367 -11.60 10.37 27.54
N SER A 368 -11.91 11.45 26.81
CA SER A 368 -12.22 11.36 25.38
C SER A 368 -11.02 10.93 24.54
N LEU A 369 -9.81 11.42 24.87
CA LEU A 369 -8.56 10.99 24.21
C LEU A 369 -8.26 9.51 24.48
N VAL A 370 -8.47 9.04 25.70
CA VAL A 370 -8.30 7.61 26.05
C VAL A 370 -9.28 6.75 25.24
N VAL A 371 -10.56 7.15 25.16
CA VAL A 371 -11.56 6.41 24.37
C VAL A 371 -11.23 6.44 22.89
N ALA A 372 -10.76 7.58 22.35
CA ALA A 372 -10.32 7.69 20.96
C ALA A 372 -9.11 6.79 20.68
N GLY A 373 -8.11 6.80 21.57
CA GLY A 373 -6.95 5.93 21.49
C GLY A 373 -7.33 4.44 21.50
N LEU A 374 -8.23 4.04 22.41
CA LEU A 374 -8.71 2.65 22.47
C LEU A 374 -9.47 2.24 21.21
N LEU A 375 -10.34 3.10 20.69
CA LEU A 375 -11.07 2.84 19.46
C LEU A 375 -10.12 2.68 18.26
N THR A 376 -9.16 3.59 18.14
CA THR A 376 -8.15 3.56 17.08
C THR A 376 -7.25 2.32 17.19
N TYR A 377 -6.82 1.98 18.41
CA TYR A 377 -6.01 0.78 18.66
C TYR A 377 -6.73 -0.49 18.22
N LEU A 378 -7.99 -0.70 18.66
CA LEU A 378 -8.78 -1.86 18.26
C LEU A 378 -9.01 -1.88 16.74
N ALA A 379 -9.26 -0.72 16.12
CA ALA A 379 -9.44 -0.64 14.68
C ALA A 379 -8.15 -1.03 13.91
N ILE A 380 -6.98 -0.57 14.35
CA ILE A 380 -5.68 -0.93 13.74
C ILE A 380 -5.42 -2.43 13.87
N CYS A 381 -5.66 -3.03 15.04
CA CYS A 381 -5.48 -4.48 15.24
C CYS A 381 -6.42 -5.30 14.34
N ILE A 382 -7.69 -4.89 14.22
CA ILE A 382 -8.66 -5.58 13.35
C ILE A 382 -8.26 -5.44 11.88
N LEU A 383 -7.92 -4.24 11.43
CA LEU A 383 -7.47 -4.00 10.04
C LEU A 383 -6.15 -4.71 9.74
N GLY A 384 -5.27 -4.86 10.73
CA GLY A 384 -4.06 -5.69 10.61
C GLY A 384 -4.39 -7.15 10.35
N TRP A 385 -5.46 -7.67 10.95
CA TRP A 385 -5.91 -9.05 10.75
C TRP A 385 -6.71 -9.25 9.46
N THR A 386 -7.66 -8.33 9.14
CA THR A 386 -8.58 -8.51 7.99
C THR A 386 -8.01 -8.03 6.66
N GLU A 387 -7.23 -6.95 6.68
CA GLU A 387 -6.72 -6.25 5.48
C GLU A 387 -5.19 -6.22 5.42
N ASN A 388 -4.54 -7.01 6.28
CA ASN A 388 -3.07 -7.03 6.42
C ASN A 388 -2.45 -5.63 6.60
N TYR A 389 -3.19 -4.70 7.25
CA TYR A 389 -2.68 -3.36 7.51
C TYR A 389 -1.51 -3.41 8.50
N ARG A 390 -0.38 -2.79 8.12
CA ARG A 390 0.83 -2.70 8.94
C ARG A 390 1.08 -1.26 9.37
N LEU A 391 1.34 -1.07 10.66
CA LEU A 391 1.61 0.24 11.24
C LEU A 391 3.06 0.64 10.96
N SER A 392 3.27 1.66 10.11
CA SER A 392 4.57 2.25 9.81
C SER A 392 4.95 3.34 10.81
N LEU A 393 6.22 3.74 10.82
CA LEU A 393 6.70 4.89 11.61
C LEU A 393 5.94 6.17 11.27
N ALA A 394 5.67 6.39 9.99
CA ALA A 394 4.85 7.51 9.54
C ALA A 394 3.40 7.40 10.05
N GLY A 395 2.85 6.18 10.14
CA GLY A 395 1.57 5.90 10.78
C GLY A 395 1.57 6.27 12.26
N VAL A 396 2.62 5.93 13.00
CA VAL A 396 2.79 6.36 14.42
C VAL A 396 2.84 7.88 14.53
N ALA A 397 3.55 8.56 13.64
CA ALA A 397 3.57 10.03 13.59
C ALA A 397 2.16 10.59 13.35
N GLY A 398 1.35 9.98 12.48
CA GLY A 398 -0.05 10.32 12.24
C GLY A 398 -0.90 10.20 13.50
N LEU A 399 -0.71 9.14 14.30
CA LEU A 399 -1.38 8.97 15.60
C LEU A 399 -1.01 10.08 16.59
N ILE A 400 0.25 10.51 16.63
CA ILE A 400 0.71 11.60 17.50
C ILE A 400 0.06 12.92 17.08
N VAL A 401 0.03 13.24 15.79
CA VAL A 401 -0.63 14.44 15.26
C VAL A 401 -2.13 14.44 15.58
N ALA A 402 -2.76 13.26 15.52
CA ALA A 402 -4.18 13.11 15.83
C ALA A 402 -4.52 13.50 17.29
N ILE A 403 -3.62 13.34 18.27
CA ILE A 403 -3.83 13.78 19.64
C ILE A 403 -4.16 15.28 19.70
N GLY A 404 -3.38 16.09 18.95
CA GLY A 404 -3.61 17.54 18.85
C GLY A 404 -4.93 17.88 18.15
N GLN A 405 -5.23 17.21 17.04
CA GLN A 405 -6.46 17.43 16.27
C GLN A 405 -7.73 17.02 17.03
N THR A 406 -7.64 15.96 17.84
CA THR A 406 -8.74 15.52 18.69
C THR A 406 -8.99 16.54 19.81
N ALA A 407 -7.92 17.07 20.45
CA ALA A 407 -8.03 18.10 21.46
C ALA A 407 -8.69 19.38 20.92
N ASP A 408 -8.40 19.79 19.70
CA ASP A 408 -9.02 20.96 19.06
C ASP A 408 -10.54 20.84 18.96
N SER A 409 -11.07 19.67 18.63
CA SER A 409 -12.52 19.40 18.56
C SER A 409 -13.22 19.68 19.90
N PHE A 410 -12.58 19.32 21.03
CA PHE A 410 -13.14 19.55 22.36
C PHE A 410 -13.03 21.01 22.78
N ILE A 411 -11.93 21.68 22.45
CA ILE A 411 -11.70 23.10 22.69
C ILE A 411 -12.82 23.92 22.05
N VAL A 412 -13.10 23.67 20.76
CA VAL A 412 -14.18 24.34 20.04
C VAL A 412 -15.52 24.15 20.75
N TYR A 413 -15.83 22.93 21.21
CA TYR A 413 -17.09 22.68 21.88
C TYR A 413 -17.17 23.36 23.25
N PHE A 414 -16.10 23.32 24.05
CA PHE A 414 -16.06 23.96 25.35
C PHE A 414 -16.18 25.49 25.28
N GLU A 415 -15.51 26.12 24.31
CA GLU A 415 -15.65 27.55 24.10
C GLU A 415 -17.07 27.92 23.66
N ARG A 416 -17.76 27.11 22.85
CA ARG A 416 -19.16 27.35 22.54
C ARG A 416 -20.07 27.23 23.77
N ILE A 417 -19.79 26.32 24.69
CA ILE A 417 -20.53 26.24 25.95
C ILE A 417 -20.27 27.49 26.80
N ARG A 418 -19.02 27.97 26.90
CA ARG A 418 -18.64 29.18 27.61
C ARG A 418 -19.29 30.43 27.01
N ASP A 419 -19.37 30.54 25.69
CA ASP A 419 -20.06 31.63 25.01
C ASP A 419 -21.55 31.68 25.38
N GLU A 420 -22.23 30.51 25.35
CA GLU A 420 -23.65 30.42 25.71
C GLU A 420 -23.89 30.75 27.22
N LEU A 421 -22.92 30.43 28.10
CA LEU A 421 -22.95 30.81 29.50
C LEU A 421 -22.73 32.33 29.66
N ARG A 422 -21.81 32.94 28.91
CA ARG A 422 -21.59 34.39 28.88
C ARG A 422 -22.85 35.16 28.43
N ASP A 423 -23.63 34.56 27.53
CA ASP A 423 -24.94 35.08 27.13
C ASP A 423 -26.03 34.95 28.23
N GLY A 424 -25.67 34.41 29.42
CA GLY A 424 -26.56 34.30 30.56
C GLY A 424 -27.52 33.10 30.53
N ARG A 425 -27.28 32.11 29.68
CA ARG A 425 -28.09 30.88 29.63
C ARG A 425 -27.75 29.94 30.78
N GLY A 426 -28.73 29.16 31.22
CA GLY A 426 -28.50 28.12 32.21
C GLY A 426 -27.67 26.97 31.64
N MET A 427 -26.89 26.27 32.49
CA MET A 427 -25.90 25.24 32.14
C MET A 427 -26.42 24.19 31.14
N ILE A 428 -27.58 23.60 31.40
CA ILE A 428 -28.18 22.58 30.51
C ILE A 428 -28.46 23.15 29.12
N SER A 429 -29.00 24.38 29.05
CA SER A 429 -29.30 25.07 27.80
C SER A 429 -28.01 25.46 27.07
N ALA A 430 -26.97 25.88 27.81
CA ALA A 430 -25.67 26.23 27.24
C ALA A 430 -24.99 25.03 26.60
N VAL A 431 -25.02 23.85 27.22
CA VAL A 431 -24.48 22.60 26.64
C VAL A 431 -25.21 22.21 25.36
N GLU A 432 -26.55 22.27 25.35
CA GLU A 432 -27.35 21.88 24.16
C GLU A 432 -27.21 22.89 23.00
N ASN A 433 -27.20 24.19 23.29
CA ASN A 433 -27.04 25.22 22.27
C ASN A 433 -25.58 25.31 21.79
N GLY A 434 -24.61 25.20 22.69
CA GLY A 434 -23.20 25.09 22.37
C GLY A 434 -22.92 23.92 21.44
N TRP A 435 -23.54 22.74 21.71
CA TRP A 435 -23.46 21.60 20.85
C TRP A 435 -23.99 21.86 19.44
N ARG A 436 -25.17 22.46 19.31
CA ARG A 436 -25.75 22.76 17.97
C ARG A 436 -24.84 23.64 17.11
N ARG A 437 -24.12 24.58 17.74
CA ARG A 437 -23.14 25.44 17.05
C ARG A 437 -21.82 24.70 16.79
N ALA A 438 -21.24 24.03 17.81
CA ALA A 438 -19.98 23.30 17.72
C ALA A 438 -20.05 22.16 16.70
N LYS A 439 -21.16 21.40 16.68
CA LYS A 439 -21.35 20.27 15.79
C LYS A 439 -21.07 20.61 14.32
N ARG A 440 -21.54 21.77 13.83
CA ARG A 440 -21.30 22.18 12.43
C ARG A 440 -19.83 22.47 12.17
N THR A 441 -19.17 23.16 13.09
CA THR A 441 -17.74 23.49 12.99
C THR A 441 -16.88 22.24 13.05
N VAL A 442 -17.12 21.34 14.00
CA VAL A 442 -16.39 20.08 14.16
C VAL A 442 -16.57 19.19 12.93
N LEU A 443 -17.79 19.03 12.42
CA LEU A 443 -18.04 18.25 11.20
C LEU A 443 -17.33 18.85 9.99
N ALA A 444 -17.36 20.16 9.80
CA ALA A 444 -16.70 20.83 8.70
C ALA A 444 -15.16 20.67 8.77
N SER A 445 -14.57 20.87 9.96
CA SER A 445 -13.13 20.70 10.19
C SER A 445 -12.70 19.25 9.92
N LYS A 446 -13.43 18.26 10.48
CA LYS A 446 -13.09 16.84 10.27
C LYS A 446 -13.33 16.37 8.85
N ALA A 447 -14.33 16.92 8.16
CA ALA A 447 -14.54 16.63 6.73
C ALA A 447 -13.35 17.11 5.88
N VAL A 448 -12.81 18.31 6.16
CA VAL A 448 -11.62 18.82 5.47
C VAL A 448 -10.41 17.92 5.75
N ASN A 449 -10.19 17.53 7.01
CA ASN A 449 -9.09 16.63 7.38
C ASN A 449 -9.24 15.26 6.73
N LEU A 450 -10.46 14.71 6.67
CA LEU A 450 -10.75 13.42 6.02
C LEU A 450 -10.54 13.50 4.51
N LEU A 451 -10.97 14.59 3.86
CA LEU A 451 -10.70 14.81 2.43
C LEU A 451 -9.20 14.92 2.15
N ALA A 452 -8.45 15.68 2.98
CA ALA A 452 -7.00 15.77 2.85
C ALA A 452 -6.32 14.40 3.02
N ALA A 453 -6.74 13.60 4.02
CA ALA A 453 -6.26 12.25 4.25
C ALA A 453 -6.60 11.33 3.07
N LEU A 454 -7.81 11.42 2.51
CA LEU A 454 -8.25 10.63 1.36
C LEU A 454 -7.41 10.95 0.12
N VAL A 455 -7.25 12.24 -0.22
CA VAL A 455 -6.43 12.66 -1.36
C VAL A 455 -4.98 12.18 -1.19
N LEU A 456 -4.42 12.38 0.02
CA LEU A 456 -3.05 11.96 0.30
C LEU A 456 -2.90 10.43 0.23
N TYR A 457 -3.91 9.66 0.66
CA TYR A 457 -3.90 8.20 0.61
C TYR A 457 -3.85 7.64 -0.82
N PHE A 458 -4.56 8.27 -1.78
CA PHE A 458 -4.56 7.82 -3.17
C PHE A 458 -3.37 8.35 -4.00
N VAL A 459 -2.86 9.54 -3.65
CA VAL A 459 -1.75 10.17 -4.41
C VAL A 459 -0.38 9.74 -3.88
N ALA A 460 -0.26 9.54 -2.56
CA ALA A 460 1.02 9.22 -1.95
C ALA A 460 1.34 7.72 -2.00
N VAL A 461 2.63 7.42 -1.97
CA VAL A 461 3.19 6.07 -2.00
C VAL A 461 3.98 5.79 -0.72
N GLY A 462 4.13 4.52 -0.36
CA GLY A 462 4.96 4.08 0.76
C GLY A 462 4.52 4.68 2.10
N ASN A 463 5.48 5.14 2.90
CA ASN A 463 5.26 5.60 4.28
C ASN A 463 4.27 6.77 4.39
N VAL A 464 4.18 7.66 3.38
CA VAL A 464 3.24 8.79 3.39
C VAL A 464 1.79 8.31 3.29
N ARG A 465 1.54 7.22 2.58
CA ARG A 465 0.22 6.56 2.51
C ARG A 465 -0.21 6.03 3.89
N GLY A 466 0.74 5.43 4.65
CA GLY A 466 0.51 4.98 6.03
C GLY A 466 0.14 6.13 6.97
N PHE A 467 0.81 7.29 6.87
CA PHE A 467 0.46 8.51 7.59
C PHE A 467 -0.96 8.99 7.24
N ALA A 468 -1.30 9.07 5.96
CA ALA A 468 -2.60 9.51 5.50
C ALA A 468 -3.72 8.60 6.02
N PHE A 469 -3.50 7.28 5.99
CA PHE A 469 -4.44 6.28 6.50
C PHE A 469 -4.74 6.49 8.00
N THR A 470 -3.69 6.59 8.83
CA THR A 470 -3.88 6.81 10.28
C THR A 470 -4.53 8.13 10.59
N LEU A 471 -4.21 9.19 9.83
CA LEU A 471 -4.86 10.49 9.96
C LEU A 471 -6.37 10.42 9.64
N GLY A 472 -6.74 9.71 8.59
CA GLY A 472 -8.14 9.48 8.22
C GLY A 472 -8.89 8.64 9.26
N LEU A 473 -8.28 7.52 9.69
CA LEU A 473 -8.85 6.63 10.71
C LEU A 473 -9.10 7.35 12.02
N THR A 474 -8.13 8.14 12.49
CA THR A 474 -8.26 8.93 13.73
C THR A 474 -9.29 10.05 13.61
N ALA A 475 -9.44 10.68 12.44
CA ALA A 475 -10.50 11.66 12.20
C ALA A 475 -11.90 11.03 12.31
N ILE A 476 -12.09 9.82 11.84
CA ILE A 476 -13.34 9.04 11.98
C ILE A 476 -13.56 8.67 13.46
N ALA A 477 -12.53 8.14 14.13
CA ALA A 477 -12.59 7.79 15.56
C ALA A 477 -12.96 9.01 16.41
N ASP A 478 -12.37 10.17 16.14
CA ASP A 478 -12.67 11.43 16.83
C ASP A 478 -14.13 11.85 16.67
N LEU A 479 -14.69 11.77 15.45
CA LEU A 479 -16.12 12.02 15.24
C LEU A 479 -16.98 11.08 16.09
N ILE A 480 -16.68 9.79 16.11
CA ILE A 480 -17.41 8.79 16.90
C ILE A 480 -17.36 9.19 18.39
N VAL A 481 -16.18 9.54 18.90
CA VAL A 481 -15.99 9.91 20.31
C VAL A 481 -16.70 11.21 20.67
N VAL A 482 -16.62 12.23 19.82
CA VAL A 482 -17.30 13.51 20.07
C VAL A 482 -18.81 13.33 20.17
N PHE A 483 -19.40 12.51 19.29
CA PHE A 483 -20.84 12.27 19.23
C PHE A 483 -21.35 11.27 20.29
N LEU A 484 -20.62 10.17 20.51
CA LEU A 484 -21.09 9.07 21.35
C LEU A 484 -20.56 9.16 22.80
N PHE A 485 -19.45 9.87 23.04
CA PHE A 485 -18.87 10.02 24.37
C PHE A 485 -18.93 11.45 24.90
N THR A 486 -18.24 12.40 24.24
CA THR A 486 -18.00 13.73 24.77
C THR A 486 -19.30 14.50 25.01
N HIS A 487 -20.16 14.60 23.99
CA HIS A 487 -21.43 15.30 24.14
C HIS A 487 -22.37 14.65 25.18
N PRO A 488 -22.62 13.32 25.18
CA PRO A 488 -23.42 12.67 26.21
C PRO A 488 -22.87 12.84 27.62
N VAL A 489 -21.54 12.74 27.80
CA VAL A 489 -20.90 12.94 29.12
C VAL A 489 -21.13 14.37 29.60
N LEU A 490 -20.88 15.38 28.79
CA LEU A 490 -21.13 16.78 29.15
C LEU A 490 -22.59 17.05 29.48
N ARG A 491 -23.51 16.43 28.76
CA ARG A 491 -24.96 16.53 29.03
C ARG A 491 -25.35 15.91 30.37
N LEU A 492 -24.68 14.84 30.79
CA LEU A 492 -24.86 14.24 32.11
C LEU A 492 -24.21 15.10 33.22
N LEU A 493 -22.99 15.58 33.00
CA LEU A 493 -22.27 16.45 33.94
C LEU A 493 -23.00 17.76 34.20
N ALA A 494 -23.60 18.37 33.16
CA ALA A 494 -24.41 19.60 33.30
C ALA A 494 -25.61 19.46 34.26
N ARG A 495 -26.03 18.24 34.59
CA ARG A 495 -27.12 17.93 35.51
C ARG A 495 -26.66 17.67 36.94
N THR A 496 -25.36 17.49 37.15
CA THR A 496 -24.80 17.32 38.49
C THR A 496 -24.77 18.66 39.21
N LYS A 497 -24.91 18.66 40.54
CA LYS A 497 -24.82 19.89 41.34
C LYS A 497 -23.50 20.63 41.14
N PHE A 498 -22.39 19.89 41.01
CA PHE A 498 -21.05 20.44 40.86
C PHE A 498 -20.89 21.27 39.58
N PHE A 499 -21.26 20.72 38.42
CA PHE A 499 -21.16 21.42 37.15
C PHE A 499 -22.37 22.32 36.89
N GLY A 500 -23.59 21.87 37.24
CA GLY A 500 -24.83 22.57 36.96
C GLY A 500 -24.97 23.89 37.73
N GLU A 501 -24.44 23.98 38.96
CA GLU A 501 -24.40 25.20 39.78
C GLU A 501 -23.17 26.08 39.46
N GLY A 502 -22.26 25.65 38.59
CA GLY A 502 -21.08 26.42 38.17
C GLY A 502 -20.03 26.55 39.23
N HIS A 503 -19.64 25.45 39.90
CA HIS A 503 -18.58 25.47 40.92
C HIS A 503 -17.27 26.04 40.36
N ALA A 504 -16.50 26.79 41.20
CA ALA A 504 -15.29 27.50 40.76
C ALA A 504 -14.21 26.63 40.09
N TRP A 505 -14.15 25.32 40.38
CA TRP A 505 -13.24 24.36 39.81
C TRP A 505 -13.82 23.61 38.60
N SER A 506 -15.10 23.79 38.25
CA SER A 506 -15.74 23.12 37.11
C SER A 506 -15.19 23.55 35.75
N GLY A 507 -14.57 24.73 35.66
CA GLY A 507 -14.18 25.37 34.38
C GLY A 507 -15.31 26.10 33.67
N LEU A 508 -16.55 26.04 34.24
CA LEU A 508 -17.78 26.62 33.69
C LEU A 508 -18.43 27.60 34.72
N ASP A 509 -17.64 28.21 35.61
CA ASP A 509 -18.12 29.14 36.63
C ASP A 509 -18.62 30.46 35.98
N PRO A 510 -19.92 30.78 36.06
CA PRO A 510 -20.49 31.97 35.43
C PRO A 510 -19.86 33.28 35.96
N LYS A 511 -19.46 33.31 37.24
CA LYS A 511 -18.86 34.50 37.85
C LYS A 511 -17.49 34.84 37.23
N ARG A 512 -16.68 33.84 36.92
CA ARG A 512 -15.37 34.01 36.29
C ARG A 512 -15.46 34.27 34.80
N LEU A 513 -16.52 33.80 34.15
CA LEU A 513 -16.78 34.04 32.73
C LEU A 513 -17.32 35.45 32.44
N GLY A 514 -17.51 36.30 33.50
CA GLY A 514 -17.98 37.68 33.35
C GLY A 514 -19.47 37.79 33.05
N VAL A 515 -20.24 36.76 33.42
CA VAL A 515 -21.69 36.75 33.20
C VAL A 515 -22.36 37.81 34.09
N THR A 516 -22.90 38.83 33.47
CA THR A 516 -23.85 39.74 34.09
C THR A 516 -25.26 39.14 33.90
N PRO A 517 -25.95 38.69 34.99
CA PRO A 517 -27.27 38.12 34.80
C PRO A 517 -28.22 39.20 34.27
N LEU A 518 -28.73 38.98 33.04
CA LEU A 518 -29.72 39.84 32.38
C LEU A 518 -31.06 39.86 33.13
N TYR A 519 -31.31 38.88 33.99
CA TYR A 519 -32.57 38.68 34.69
C TYR A 519 -32.42 38.72 36.21
N ARG A 520 -33.11 39.61 36.86
CA ARG A 520 -33.09 39.82 38.32
C ARG A 520 -34.28 39.18 39.05
N GLY A 521 -34.86 38.11 38.57
CA GLY A 521 -36.06 37.51 39.19
C GLY A 521 -37.30 38.45 39.14
N ALA A 522 -38.49 37.89 39.33
CA ALA A 522 -39.73 38.66 39.37
C ALA A 522 -40.03 39.61 38.16
N GLY A 523 -39.59 39.21 36.94
CA GLY A 523 -39.96 39.93 35.70
C GLY A 523 -39.18 41.25 35.47
N ARG A 524 -38.16 41.57 36.23
CA ARG A 524 -37.35 42.80 36.06
C ARG A 524 -36.09 42.56 35.25
N ILE A 525 -36.00 43.18 34.07
CA ILE A 525 -34.80 43.20 33.20
C ILE A 525 -33.87 44.31 33.71
N ARG A 526 -32.57 44.04 33.86
CA ARG A 526 -31.57 45.06 34.19
C ARG A 526 -31.45 46.04 33.04
N LYS A 527 -31.71 47.33 33.27
CA LYS A 527 -31.45 48.35 32.25
C LYS A 527 -29.93 48.50 32.07
N PRO A 528 -29.42 48.81 30.88
CA PRO A 528 -27.99 48.94 30.58
C PRO A 528 -27.25 50.04 31.40
N ALA A 529 -27.98 50.87 32.15
CA ALA A 529 -27.45 52.03 32.89
C ALA A 529 -26.92 51.74 34.30
N ASP A 530 -27.01 50.51 34.83
CA ASP A 530 -26.54 50.16 36.19
C ASP A 530 -25.08 49.62 36.25
N THR A 531 -24.27 49.90 35.26
CA THR A 531 -22.82 49.71 35.34
C THR A 531 -22.21 50.94 36.04
N LEU A 532 -21.47 50.72 37.13
CA LEU A 532 -20.73 51.71 37.89
C LEU A 532 -20.01 52.72 36.96
N PRO A 533 -19.99 54.02 37.32
CA PRO A 533 -19.34 55.02 36.45
C PRO A 533 -17.84 54.73 36.38
N VAL A 534 -17.39 54.33 35.24
CA VAL A 534 -15.96 54.31 34.89
C VAL A 534 -15.48 55.77 34.79
N PRO A 535 -14.41 56.17 35.51
CA PRO A 535 -13.95 57.55 35.50
C PRO A 535 -13.67 58.02 34.06
N ALA A 536 -14.23 59.18 33.73
CA ALA A 536 -14.35 59.79 32.40
C ALA A 536 -13.02 60.16 31.69
N ARG A 537 -11.85 59.74 32.18
CA ARG A 537 -10.53 60.17 31.65
C ARG A 537 -9.81 59.15 30.74
N ALA A 538 -10.33 57.95 30.54
CA ALA A 538 -9.73 56.92 29.66
C ALA A 538 -10.50 56.70 28.33
N ARG A 539 -11.55 57.51 28.06
CA ARG A 539 -12.52 57.20 26.99
C ARG A 539 -12.23 57.79 25.60
N ASN A 540 -11.22 58.64 25.44
CA ASN A 540 -11.13 59.48 24.24
C ASN A 540 -9.99 59.18 23.27
N LYS A 541 -9.16 58.17 23.43
CA LYS A 541 -8.14 57.84 22.41
C LYS A 541 -8.16 56.39 21.90
N ALA A 542 -8.67 55.43 22.66
CA ALA A 542 -8.71 54.03 22.22
C ALA A 542 -9.99 53.71 21.42
N ALA A 543 -11.15 54.32 21.77
CA ALA A 543 -12.41 54.03 21.12
C ALA A 543 -12.55 54.61 19.69
N ALA A 544 -11.89 55.71 19.37
CA ALA A 544 -11.92 56.31 18.03
C ALA A 544 -11.11 55.50 17.01
N GLY A 545 -9.96 54.92 17.43
CA GLY A 545 -9.11 54.11 16.56
C GLY A 545 -9.64 52.69 16.28
N GLU A 546 -10.53 52.17 17.13
CA GLU A 546 -11.08 50.82 17.00
C GLU A 546 -12.42 50.85 16.24
N ALA A 547 -13.16 51.94 16.25
CA ALA A 547 -14.35 52.14 15.43
C ALA A 547 -13.99 52.28 13.93
N GLU A 548 -12.86 52.88 13.60
CA GLU A 548 -12.37 52.95 12.19
C GLU A 548 -11.87 51.61 11.64
N ARG A 549 -11.47 50.69 12.51
CA ARG A 549 -11.02 49.33 12.08
C ARG A 549 -12.14 48.32 11.83
N ARG A 550 -13.36 48.62 12.22
CA ARG A 550 -14.50 47.67 12.13
C ARG A 550 -15.52 47.99 11.04
N LEU A 551 -15.21 48.88 10.11
CA LEU A 551 -16.02 49.04 8.90
C LEU A 551 -16.02 47.71 8.13
N THR A 552 -17.18 47.12 7.92
CA THR A 552 -17.33 45.92 7.11
C THR A 552 -16.88 46.17 5.70
N ILE A 553 -16.45 45.12 4.98
CA ILE A 553 -16.00 45.25 3.56
C ILE A 553 -17.10 45.92 2.71
N ALA A 554 -18.36 45.77 3.08
CA ALA A 554 -19.51 46.41 2.41
C ALA A 554 -19.52 47.93 2.63
N GLU A 555 -19.27 48.41 3.84
CA GLU A 555 -19.21 49.83 4.19
C GLU A 555 -18.00 50.53 3.56
N ARG A 556 -16.85 49.85 3.43
CA ARG A 556 -15.70 50.35 2.67
C ARG A 556 -16.02 50.53 1.18
N ARG A 557 -16.71 49.55 0.57
CA ARG A 557 -17.13 49.67 -0.83
C ARG A 557 -18.12 50.79 -1.08
N ILE A 558 -19.06 50.99 -0.14
CA ILE A 558 -20.03 52.12 -0.23
C ILE A 558 -19.30 53.45 -0.09
N ALA A 559 -18.35 53.60 0.84
CA ALA A 559 -17.56 54.79 1.02
C ALA A 559 -16.64 55.09 -0.19
N GLU A 560 -16.08 54.06 -0.82
CA GLU A 560 -15.30 54.19 -2.07
C GLU A 560 -16.17 54.59 -3.25
N GLN A 561 -17.38 54.05 -3.38
CA GLN A 561 -18.34 54.43 -4.41
C GLN A 561 -18.83 55.87 -4.24
N GLN A 562 -19.09 56.31 -3.01
CA GLN A 562 -19.45 57.73 -2.73
C GLN A 562 -18.31 58.69 -3.02
N LYS A 563 -17.06 58.32 -2.72
CA LYS A 563 -15.86 59.13 -3.12
C LYS A 563 -15.68 59.19 -4.64
N ALA A 564 -15.93 58.09 -5.34
CA ALA A 564 -15.85 58.04 -6.80
C ALA A 564 -16.96 58.87 -7.50
N MET A 565 -18.14 58.97 -6.89
CA MET A 565 -19.22 59.81 -7.38
C MET A 565 -18.98 61.33 -7.08
N ALA A 566 -18.43 61.65 -5.94
CA ALA A 566 -18.06 63.04 -5.59
C ALA A 566 -16.90 63.59 -6.41
N GLY A 567 -16.02 62.70 -6.94
CA GLY A 567 -14.91 63.08 -7.83
C GLY A 567 -15.33 63.35 -9.30
N ARG A 568 -16.51 62.88 -9.71
CA ARG A 568 -17.02 63.06 -11.10
C ARG A 568 -17.82 64.37 -11.31
N GLY A 569 -18.00 65.18 -10.30
CA GLY A 569 -18.76 66.42 -10.34
C GLY A 569 -17.94 67.71 -10.51
N ARG A 570 -16.63 67.63 -10.80
CA ARG A 570 -15.84 68.79 -11.17
C ARG A 570 -15.37 68.68 -12.59
N ASN A 571 -16.14 69.28 -13.47
CA ASN A 571 -15.77 69.58 -14.85
C ASN A 571 -14.86 70.81 -14.87
N PRO A 572 -13.67 70.78 -15.47
CA PRO A 572 -12.86 71.95 -15.72
C PRO A 572 -13.17 72.43 -17.14
N GLU A 573 -14.26 73.20 -17.31
CA GLU A 573 -14.42 74.11 -18.49
C GLU A 573 -14.59 75.49 -17.93
N ASN A 574 -13.54 76.29 -18.02
CA ASN A 574 -13.49 77.74 -18.24
C ASN A 574 -12.20 78.36 -17.67
N GLU A 575 -11.16 78.36 -18.49
CA GLU A 575 -10.13 79.41 -18.45
C GLU A 575 -9.29 79.30 -19.73
N GLU A 576 -9.93 79.80 -20.84
CA GLU A 576 -9.18 80.41 -21.94
C GLU A 576 -9.96 81.68 -22.36
N SER A 577 -9.54 82.80 -21.83
CA SER A 577 -9.48 84.11 -22.52
C SER A 577 -9.22 85.23 -21.53
N LYS A 578 -7.98 85.59 -21.36
CA LYS A 578 -7.44 86.93 -21.52
C LYS A 578 -5.95 86.94 -21.20
#